data_e6599e13b17502f275bcdcf474820989
#
_entry.id   e6599e13b17502f275bcdcf474820989
#
_cell.length_a   1.000
_cell.length_b   1.000
_cell.length_c   1.000
_cell.angle_alpha   90.00
_cell.angle_beta   90.00
_cell.angle_gamma   90.00
#
_symmetry.space_group_name_H-M   'P 1'
#
loop_
_entity.id
_entity.type
_entity.pdbx_description
1 polymer ?
#
loop_
_entity_poly.entity_id
_entity_poly.type
_entity_poly.pdbx_seq_one_letter_code
_entity_poly.pdbx_strand_id
1 'polypeptide(L)'
;GTRAQDIACNLGLPEPLRRTVIDAARWHDLGKVDPRFQAMLFGGDPIRAELADEPLAKSGMPPGDRQRYIRARTLSKLPRGARHEAWSEALVAEHLSGMPEEYPGDPELLCHLIASHHGHARPLLPPVADNGKHVLTATVDGKEVTTPLPIGVRLSDADRFARLNAR
;
A
#
# COMPACT_ATOMS: atom_id res chain seq x y z
N GLY A 1 -8.15 12.47 -1.75
CA GLY A 1 -7.95 13.48 -0.74
C GLY A 1 -9.18 14.20 -0.25
N THR A 2 -9.92 14.93 -1.09
CA THR A 2 -11.02 15.82 -0.65
C THR A 2 -12.10 15.11 0.17
N ARG A 3 -12.59 13.96 -0.27
CA ARG A 3 -13.66 13.22 0.45
C ARG A 3 -13.23 12.74 1.85
N ALA A 4 -12.01 12.29 2.02
CA ALA A 4 -11.49 11.88 3.34
C ALA A 4 -11.36 13.10 4.27
N GLN A 5 -10.94 14.23 3.73
CA GLN A 5 -10.88 15.51 4.45
C GLN A 5 -12.26 15.97 4.92
N ASP A 6 -13.25 15.95 4.03
CA ASP A 6 -14.63 16.32 4.37
C ASP A 6 -15.21 15.43 5.47
N ILE A 7 -15.01 14.11 5.36
CA ILE A 7 -15.46 13.14 6.38
C ILE A 7 -14.77 13.41 7.73
N ALA A 8 -13.44 13.57 7.73
CA ALA A 8 -12.69 13.79 8.95
C ALA A 8 -13.05 15.12 9.65
N CYS A 9 -13.30 16.17 8.87
CA CYS A 9 -13.79 17.44 9.39
C CYS A 9 -15.21 17.32 9.96
N ASN A 10 -16.13 16.65 9.26
CA ASN A 10 -17.51 16.47 9.71
C ASN A 10 -17.61 15.61 10.98
N LEU A 11 -16.67 14.69 11.19
CA LEU A 11 -16.54 13.89 12.42
C LEU A 11 -15.89 14.67 13.56
N GLY A 12 -15.42 15.89 13.35
CA GLY A 12 -14.74 16.69 14.37
C GLY A 12 -13.44 16.08 14.89
N LEU A 13 -12.73 15.29 14.05
CA LEU A 13 -11.48 14.67 14.47
C LEU A 13 -10.43 15.73 14.84
N PRO A 14 -9.68 15.56 15.95
CA PRO A 14 -8.57 16.42 16.30
C PRO A 14 -7.48 16.37 15.22
N GLU A 15 -6.68 17.44 15.09
CA GLU A 15 -5.75 17.62 13.96
C GLU A 15 -4.81 16.43 13.72
N PRO A 16 -4.16 15.82 14.72
CA PRO A 16 -3.29 14.67 14.45
C PRO A 16 -4.03 13.48 13.84
N LEU A 17 -5.25 13.17 14.28
CA LEU A 17 -6.06 12.09 13.72
C LEU A 17 -6.62 12.45 12.34
N ARG A 18 -7.03 13.70 12.15
CA ARG A 18 -7.51 14.20 10.86
C ARG A 18 -6.41 14.07 9.80
N ARG A 19 -5.20 14.51 10.11
CA ARG A 19 -4.04 14.37 9.24
C ARG A 19 -3.76 12.91 8.89
N THR A 20 -3.73 12.04 9.90
CA THR A 20 -3.51 10.59 9.73
C THR A 20 -4.52 9.95 8.77
N VAL A 21 -5.81 10.23 8.93
CA VAL A 21 -6.87 9.67 8.07
C VAL A 21 -6.77 10.18 6.64
N ILE A 22 -6.45 11.46 6.46
CA ILE A 22 -6.29 12.07 5.12
C ILE A 22 -5.11 11.43 4.39
N ASP A 23 -3.96 11.30 5.07
CA ASP A 23 -2.76 10.72 4.47
C ASP A 23 -2.92 9.20 4.25
N ALA A 24 -3.61 8.48 5.13
CA ALA A 24 -3.98 7.09 4.89
C ALA A 24 -4.82 6.94 3.62
N ALA A 25 -5.82 7.78 3.43
CA ALA A 25 -6.65 7.79 2.22
C ALA A 25 -5.87 8.22 0.95
N ARG A 26 -4.81 8.99 1.10
CA ARG A 26 -3.94 9.40 -0.01
C ARG A 26 -2.98 8.30 -0.45
N TRP A 27 -2.42 7.55 0.50
CA TRP A 27 -1.30 6.64 0.26
C TRP A 27 -1.65 5.15 0.32
N HIS A 28 -2.92 4.77 0.64
CA HIS A 28 -3.30 3.35 0.79
C HIS A 28 -3.01 2.48 -0.44
N ASP A 29 -3.07 3.07 -1.62
CA ASP A 29 -2.90 2.40 -2.92
C ASP A 29 -1.50 2.61 -3.55
N LEU A 30 -0.57 3.26 -2.85
CA LEU A 30 0.77 3.58 -3.35
C LEU A 30 1.52 2.36 -3.88
N GLY A 31 1.38 1.20 -3.23
CA GLY A 31 2.01 -0.05 -3.68
C GLY A 31 1.53 -0.56 -5.03
N LYS A 32 0.45 0.00 -5.58
CA LYS A 32 -0.01 -0.34 -6.94
C LYS A 32 0.86 0.25 -8.05
N VAL A 33 1.71 1.23 -7.75
CA VAL A 33 2.61 1.82 -8.76
C VAL A 33 3.75 0.88 -9.15
N ASP A 34 3.99 -0.20 -8.40
CA ASP A 34 4.99 -1.20 -8.76
C ASP A 34 4.73 -1.74 -10.18
N PRO A 35 5.76 -1.78 -11.06
CA PRO A 35 5.59 -2.18 -12.47
C PRO A 35 4.94 -3.55 -12.64
N ARG A 36 5.21 -4.50 -11.75
CA ARG A 36 4.61 -5.84 -11.78
C ARG A 36 3.14 -5.79 -11.41
N PHE A 37 2.78 -4.92 -10.45
CA PHE A 37 1.39 -4.71 -10.09
C PHE A 37 0.62 -4.03 -11.23
N GLN A 38 1.21 -3.00 -11.84
CA GLN A 38 0.63 -2.36 -13.02
C GLN A 38 0.47 -3.35 -14.18
N ALA A 39 1.50 -4.12 -14.50
CA ALA A 39 1.39 -5.17 -15.53
C ALA A 39 0.21 -6.12 -15.27
N MET A 40 -0.01 -6.52 -14.01
CA MET A 40 -1.17 -7.33 -13.62
C MET A 40 -2.50 -6.60 -13.89
N LEU A 41 -2.60 -5.32 -13.54
CA LEU A 41 -3.81 -4.51 -13.80
C LEU A 41 -4.08 -4.33 -15.30
N PHE A 42 -3.05 -4.28 -16.12
CA PHE A 42 -3.12 -4.30 -17.59
C PHE A 42 -3.29 -5.71 -18.20
N GLY A 43 -3.77 -6.68 -17.41
CA GLY A 43 -4.08 -8.03 -17.89
C GLY A 43 -2.85 -8.93 -18.07
N GLY A 44 -1.74 -8.60 -17.45
CA GLY A 44 -0.46 -9.32 -17.51
C GLY A 44 0.49 -8.76 -18.58
N ASP A 45 0.21 -7.59 -19.13
CA ASP A 45 0.99 -6.96 -20.21
C ASP A 45 1.90 -5.84 -19.64
N PRO A 46 3.21 -6.12 -19.45
CA PRO A 46 4.14 -5.12 -18.91
C PRO A 46 4.44 -3.98 -19.89
N ILE A 47 4.40 -4.24 -21.19
CA ILE A 47 4.69 -3.22 -22.23
C ILE A 47 3.55 -2.21 -22.23
N ARG A 48 2.30 -2.69 -22.21
CA ARG A 48 1.13 -1.81 -22.15
C ARG A 48 1.09 -1.00 -20.86
N ALA A 49 1.54 -1.59 -19.75
CA ALA A 49 1.64 -0.87 -18.46
C ALA A 49 2.70 0.25 -18.50
N GLU A 50 3.85 -0.02 -19.14
CA GLU A 50 4.95 0.95 -19.28
C GLU A 50 4.61 2.11 -20.24
N LEU A 51 3.83 1.83 -21.29
CA LEU A 51 3.42 2.82 -22.29
C LEU A 51 2.17 3.62 -21.90
N ALA A 52 1.57 3.33 -20.75
CA ALA A 52 0.38 4.04 -20.30
C ALA A 52 0.75 5.41 -19.72
N ASP A 53 -0.02 6.44 -20.08
CA ASP A 53 0.18 7.81 -19.58
C ASP A 53 -0.02 7.91 -18.06
N GLU A 54 -0.89 7.07 -17.49
CA GLU A 54 -1.19 7.05 -16.06
C GLU A 54 -1.33 5.61 -15.51
N PRO A 55 -0.94 5.37 -14.25
CA PRO A 55 -1.12 4.08 -13.62
C PRO A 55 -2.60 3.76 -13.37
N LEU A 56 -2.98 2.50 -13.55
CA LEU A 56 -4.33 2.04 -13.25
C LEU A 56 -4.55 1.84 -11.75
N ALA A 57 -5.68 2.36 -11.25
CA ALA A 57 -6.16 2.07 -9.90
C ALA A 57 -6.91 0.72 -9.82
N LYS A 58 -7.53 0.29 -10.93
CA LYS A 58 -8.30 -0.96 -11.06
C LYS A 58 -8.06 -1.59 -12.42
N SER A 59 -8.09 -2.93 -12.46
CA SER A 59 -8.02 -3.63 -13.75
C SER A 59 -9.32 -3.47 -14.54
N GLY A 60 -9.21 -3.43 -15.86
CA GLY A 60 -10.37 -3.53 -16.78
C GLY A 60 -10.85 -4.97 -17.00
N MET A 61 -10.34 -5.94 -16.23
CA MET A 61 -10.77 -7.34 -16.35
C MET A 61 -12.19 -7.52 -15.80
N PRO A 62 -13.04 -8.33 -16.47
CA PRO A 62 -14.39 -8.59 -16.00
C PRO A 62 -14.38 -9.13 -14.55
N PRO A 63 -15.27 -8.64 -13.68
CA PRO A 63 -15.43 -9.20 -12.35
C PRO A 63 -15.77 -10.70 -12.43
N GLY A 64 -15.08 -11.52 -11.60
CA GLY A 64 -15.34 -12.97 -11.57
C GLY A 64 -14.55 -13.81 -12.58
N ASP A 65 -13.85 -13.21 -13.53
CA ASP A 65 -12.97 -13.95 -14.45
C ASP A 65 -11.66 -14.34 -13.75
N ARG A 66 -11.78 -15.40 -12.92
CA ARG A 66 -10.66 -15.92 -12.12
C ARG A 66 -9.51 -16.43 -13.01
N GLN A 67 -9.80 -17.03 -14.16
CA GLN A 67 -8.76 -17.56 -15.04
C GLN A 67 -7.92 -16.43 -15.62
N ARG A 68 -8.58 -15.38 -16.10
CA ARG A 68 -7.90 -14.19 -16.62
C ARG A 68 -7.07 -13.50 -15.56
N TYR A 69 -7.58 -13.39 -14.35
CA TYR A 69 -6.84 -12.83 -13.21
C TYR A 69 -5.59 -13.64 -12.84
N ILE A 70 -5.71 -14.98 -12.77
CA ILE A 70 -4.56 -15.87 -12.48
C ILE A 70 -3.51 -15.74 -13.59
N ARG A 71 -3.94 -15.75 -14.88
CA ARG A 71 -3.03 -15.56 -16.00
C ARG A 71 -2.32 -14.20 -15.94
N ALA A 72 -3.04 -13.12 -15.67
CA ALA A 72 -2.46 -11.78 -15.53
C ALA A 72 -1.41 -11.74 -14.42
N ARG A 73 -1.68 -12.33 -13.26
CA ARG A 73 -0.71 -12.44 -12.16
C ARG A 73 0.54 -13.22 -12.55
N THR A 74 0.39 -14.32 -13.28
CA THR A 74 1.53 -15.13 -13.72
C THR A 74 2.40 -14.37 -14.72
N LEU A 75 1.79 -13.74 -15.73
CA LEU A 75 2.50 -12.99 -16.76
C LEU A 75 3.21 -11.74 -16.20
N SER A 76 2.62 -11.07 -15.22
CA SER A 76 3.22 -9.90 -14.57
C SER A 76 4.38 -10.24 -13.63
N LYS A 77 4.65 -11.52 -13.39
CA LYS A 77 5.66 -11.99 -12.43
C LYS A 77 5.45 -11.45 -11.00
N LEU A 78 4.20 -11.16 -10.67
CA LEU A 78 3.85 -10.67 -9.34
C LEU A 78 4.07 -11.80 -8.31
N PRO A 79 4.83 -11.59 -7.23
CA PRO A 79 5.08 -12.62 -6.24
C PRO A 79 3.79 -13.23 -5.68
N ARG A 80 3.81 -14.52 -5.38
CA ARG A 80 2.66 -15.17 -4.73
C ARG A 80 2.46 -14.56 -3.34
N GLY A 81 1.25 -14.18 -3.03
CA GLY A 81 0.93 -13.48 -1.78
C GLY A 81 1.15 -11.97 -1.83
N ALA A 82 1.67 -11.43 -2.95
CA ALA A 82 1.86 -9.98 -3.10
C ALA A 82 0.56 -9.21 -2.83
N ARG A 83 0.68 -8.17 -2.00
CA ARG A 83 -0.41 -7.31 -1.56
C ARG A 83 0.04 -5.86 -1.60
N HIS A 84 -0.68 -5.05 -2.37
CA HIS A 84 -0.34 -3.63 -2.50
C HIS A 84 -0.49 -2.88 -1.17
N GLU A 85 -1.38 -3.29 -0.28
CA GLU A 85 -1.53 -2.70 1.05
C GLU A 85 -0.26 -2.82 1.90
N ALA A 86 0.41 -4.00 1.86
CA ALA A 86 1.68 -4.21 2.53
C ALA A 86 2.81 -3.39 1.89
N TRP A 87 2.77 -3.24 0.57
CA TRP A 87 3.75 -2.46 -0.18
C TRP A 87 3.57 -0.97 0.03
N SER A 88 2.32 -0.49 0.06
CA SER A 88 2.00 0.91 0.41
C SER A 88 2.50 1.25 1.81
N GLU A 89 2.25 0.37 2.78
CA GLU A 89 2.69 0.57 4.15
C GLU A 89 4.22 0.62 4.27
N ALA A 90 4.94 -0.29 3.60
CA ALA A 90 6.39 -0.31 3.62
C ALA A 90 7.00 0.98 3.01
N LEU A 91 6.46 1.44 1.88
CA LEU A 91 6.89 2.68 1.24
C LEU A 91 6.62 3.91 2.12
N VAL A 92 5.45 3.96 2.77
CA VAL A 92 5.10 5.08 3.66
C VAL A 92 5.94 5.06 4.93
N ALA A 93 6.19 3.88 5.53
CA ALA A 93 7.06 3.76 6.70
C ALA A 93 8.48 4.25 6.39
N GLU A 94 9.03 3.89 5.22
CA GLU A 94 10.34 4.37 4.76
C GLU A 94 10.33 5.88 4.51
N HIS A 95 9.28 6.41 3.88
CA HIS A 95 9.11 7.85 3.68
C HIS A 95 9.13 8.61 5.00
N LEU A 96 8.36 8.15 5.98
CA LEU A 96 8.28 8.78 7.31
C LEU A 96 9.64 8.75 8.02
N SER A 97 10.38 7.65 7.93
CA SER A 97 11.71 7.54 8.55
C SER A 97 12.75 8.49 7.95
N GLY A 98 12.59 8.86 6.69
CA GLY A 98 13.42 9.83 5.96
C GLY A 98 12.96 11.28 6.06
N MET A 99 11.91 11.59 6.82
CA MET A 99 11.46 12.97 7.02
C MET A 99 12.41 13.73 7.96
N PRO A 100 12.73 15.00 7.65
CA PRO A 100 13.59 15.82 8.52
C PRO A 100 12.88 16.28 9.80
N GLU A 101 11.57 16.27 9.80
CA GLU A 101 10.71 16.68 10.92
C GLU A 101 9.80 15.52 11.32
N GLU A 102 9.35 15.53 12.58
CA GLU A 102 8.40 14.54 13.06
C GLU A 102 7.07 14.65 12.29
N TYR A 103 6.52 13.50 11.91
CA TYR A 103 5.22 13.45 11.23
C TYR A 103 4.12 14.03 12.14
N PRO A 104 3.31 15.01 11.67
CA PRO A 104 2.34 15.72 12.50
C PRO A 104 1.10 14.92 12.88
N GLY A 105 0.95 13.70 12.35
CA GLY A 105 -0.10 12.75 12.69
C GLY A 105 0.38 11.63 13.59
N ASP A 106 -0.39 10.53 13.64
CA ASP A 106 0.01 9.29 14.32
C ASP A 106 0.62 8.31 13.30
N PRO A 107 1.96 8.11 13.28
CA PRO A 107 2.61 7.26 12.29
C PRO A 107 2.26 5.78 12.44
N GLU A 108 2.02 5.29 13.66
CA GLU A 108 1.61 3.90 13.89
C GLU A 108 0.20 3.64 13.34
N LEU A 109 -0.72 4.55 13.63
CA LEU A 109 -2.08 4.48 13.13
C LEU A 109 -2.11 4.62 11.61
N LEU A 110 -1.32 5.53 11.02
CA LEU A 110 -1.21 5.70 9.58
C LEU A 110 -0.79 4.40 8.89
N CYS A 111 0.32 3.80 9.31
CA CYS A 111 0.81 2.53 8.78
C CYS A 111 -0.22 1.41 8.95
N HIS A 112 -0.91 1.36 10.11
CA HIS A 112 -1.95 0.38 10.35
C HIS A 112 -3.15 0.54 9.42
N LEU A 113 -3.65 1.74 9.23
CA LEU A 113 -4.78 2.03 8.33
C LEU A 113 -4.45 1.63 6.89
N ILE A 114 -3.25 1.95 6.42
CA ILE A 114 -2.77 1.55 5.09
C ILE A 114 -2.68 0.03 4.96
N ALA A 115 -2.04 -0.66 5.90
CA ALA A 115 -1.87 -2.12 5.86
C ALA A 115 -3.20 -2.87 6.00
N SER A 116 -4.20 -2.30 6.67
CA SER A 116 -5.44 -2.99 7.03
C SER A 116 -6.65 -2.64 6.17
N HIS A 117 -6.53 -1.75 5.16
CA HIS A 117 -7.69 -1.26 4.40
C HIS A 117 -8.44 -2.36 3.61
N HIS A 118 -7.81 -3.50 3.34
CA HIS A 118 -8.45 -4.70 2.81
C HIS A 118 -8.76 -5.77 3.88
N GLY A 119 -8.74 -5.41 5.17
CA GLY A 119 -9.07 -6.30 6.27
C GLY A 119 -7.93 -7.21 6.73
N HIS A 120 -6.73 -7.11 6.14
CA HIS A 120 -5.52 -7.78 6.61
C HIS A 120 -4.81 -6.95 7.68
N ALA A 121 -3.62 -7.43 8.18
CA ALA A 121 -2.87 -6.81 9.28
C ALA A 121 -3.65 -6.67 10.60
N ARG A 122 -4.59 -7.59 10.84
CA ARG A 122 -5.36 -7.67 12.09
C ARG A 122 -5.26 -9.10 12.65
N PRO A 123 -4.18 -9.50 13.32
CA PRO A 123 -2.98 -8.71 13.62
C PRO A 123 -1.85 -8.79 12.56
N LEU A 124 -1.88 -9.73 11.62
CA LEU A 124 -0.75 -10.03 10.74
C LEU A 124 -1.11 -9.91 9.26
N LEU A 125 -0.14 -9.48 8.47
CA LEU A 125 -0.18 -9.61 7.01
C LEU A 125 0.26 -11.01 6.58
N PRO A 126 -0.36 -11.59 5.54
CA PRO A 126 0.09 -12.85 4.98
C PRO A 126 1.50 -12.75 4.40
N PRO A 127 2.32 -13.82 4.49
CA PRO A 127 3.65 -13.83 3.93
C PRO A 127 3.63 -13.77 2.40
N VAL A 128 4.67 -13.16 1.84
CA VAL A 128 4.90 -13.07 0.39
C VAL A 128 6.00 -14.05 -0.01
N ALA A 129 5.76 -14.85 -1.04
CA ALA A 129 6.75 -15.74 -1.60
C ALA A 129 7.67 -14.96 -2.57
N ASP A 130 8.77 -14.46 -2.04
CA ASP A 130 9.82 -13.75 -2.78
C ASP A 130 11.19 -14.19 -2.30
N ASN A 131 12.22 -13.96 -3.11
CA ASN A 131 13.61 -14.33 -2.81
C ASN A 131 14.38 -13.22 -2.06
N GLY A 132 13.72 -12.16 -1.65
CA GLY A 132 14.30 -11.02 -0.93
C GLY A 132 15.19 -10.09 -1.77
N LYS A 133 15.20 -10.26 -3.09
CA LYS A 133 16.05 -9.46 -3.99
C LYS A 133 15.30 -8.28 -4.62
N HIS A 134 13.99 -8.24 -4.52
CA HIS A 134 13.19 -7.17 -5.09
C HIS A 134 13.08 -6.00 -4.13
N VAL A 135 13.06 -4.81 -4.72
CA VAL A 135 12.79 -3.55 -4.02
C VAL A 135 11.50 -2.94 -4.55
N LEU A 136 10.89 -2.12 -3.73
CA LEU A 136 9.77 -1.26 -4.10
C LEU A 136 10.31 0.15 -4.27
N THR A 137 9.91 0.83 -5.32
CA THR A 137 10.23 2.25 -5.53
C THR A 137 8.95 2.99 -5.90
N ALA A 138 8.75 4.15 -5.28
CA ALA A 138 7.63 5.03 -5.58
C ALA A 138 7.99 6.48 -5.28
N THR A 139 7.29 7.43 -5.90
CA THR A 139 7.38 8.84 -5.54
C THR A 139 6.33 9.17 -4.50
N VAL A 140 6.76 9.63 -3.34
CA VAL A 140 5.90 10.07 -2.22
C VAL A 140 6.21 11.54 -1.94
N ASP A 141 5.23 12.40 -2.08
CA ASP A 141 5.37 13.86 -1.91
C ASP A 141 6.56 14.47 -2.68
N GLY A 142 6.74 14.02 -3.94
CA GLY A 142 7.80 14.50 -4.81
C GLY A 142 9.19 13.92 -4.53
N LYS A 143 9.34 13.04 -3.54
CA LYS A 143 10.59 12.34 -3.22
C LYS A 143 10.53 10.89 -3.67
N GLU A 144 11.58 10.40 -4.28
CA GLU A 144 11.73 8.98 -4.55
C GLU A 144 12.02 8.23 -3.25
N VAL A 145 11.25 7.19 -3.00
CA VAL A 145 11.36 6.31 -1.84
C VAL A 145 11.59 4.89 -2.32
N THR A 146 12.60 4.23 -1.79
CA THR A 146 12.94 2.84 -2.11
C THR A 146 13.06 2.04 -0.83
N THR A 147 12.40 0.89 -0.78
CA THR A 147 12.42 -0.03 0.38
C THR A 147 12.48 -1.49 -0.09
N PRO A 148 13.07 -2.40 0.69
CA PRO A 148 12.97 -3.83 0.40
C PRO A 148 11.51 -4.29 0.32
N LEU A 149 11.22 -5.24 -0.57
CA LEU A 149 9.91 -5.87 -0.63
C LEU A 149 9.63 -6.59 0.71
N PRO A 150 8.53 -6.27 1.43
CA PRO A 150 8.20 -6.96 2.66
C PRO A 150 7.82 -8.41 2.38
N ILE A 151 8.57 -9.33 2.98
CA ILE A 151 8.39 -10.78 2.88
C ILE A 151 8.25 -11.39 4.27
N GLY A 152 7.64 -12.57 4.33
CA GLY A 152 7.45 -13.28 5.60
C GLY A 152 6.36 -12.65 6.48
N VAL A 153 6.31 -13.13 7.72
CA VAL A 153 5.39 -12.64 8.76
C VAL A 153 6.15 -11.64 9.62
N ARG A 154 5.61 -10.43 9.74
CA ARG A 154 6.21 -9.37 10.56
C ARG A 154 5.48 -9.30 11.91
N LEU A 155 6.15 -9.75 12.97
CA LEU A 155 5.60 -9.68 14.34
C LEU A 155 5.36 -8.23 14.78
N SER A 156 6.13 -7.27 14.26
CA SER A 156 5.90 -5.84 14.48
C SER A 156 4.51 -5.36 14.10
N ASP A 157 3.85 -6.01 13.14
CA ASP A 157 2.46 -5.68 12.77
C ASP A 157 1.48 -6.09 13.90
N ALA A 158 1.70 -7.25 14.53
CA ALA A 158 0.90 -7.71 15.67
C ALA A 158 1.12 -6.80 16.89
N ASP A 159 2.36 -6.42 17.18
CA ASP A 159 2.70 -5.52 18.29
C ASP A 159 2.07 -4.14 18.07
N ARG A 160 2.12 -3.60 16.85
CA ARG A 160 1.46 -2.35 16.50
C ARG A 160 -0.07 -2.45 16.69
N PHE A 161 -0.68 -3.53 16.19
CA PHE A 161 -2.11 -3.77 16.39
C PHE A 161 -2.48 -3.82 17.87
N ALA A 162 -1.70 -4.51 18.71
CA ALA A 162 -1.92 -4.59 20.15
C ALA A 162 -1.81 -3.22 20.82
N ARG A 163 -0.76 -2.43 20.50
CA ARG A 163 -0.59 -1.06 21.05
C ARG A 163 -1.74 -0.14 20.67
N LEU A 164 -2.20 -0.19 19.42
CA LEU A 164 -3.31 0.66 18.97
C LEU A 164 -4.64 0.30 19.66
N ASN A 165 -4.86 -0.96 20.00
CA ASN A 165 -6.08 -1.40 20.72
C ASN A 165 -6.00 -1.14 22.24
N ALA A 166 -4.84 -0.81 22.77
CA ALA A 166 -4.68 -0.49 24.19
C ALA A 166 -4.82 1.02 24.51
N ARG A 167 -5.00 1.86 23.49
CA ARG A 167 -5.21 3.32 23.59
C ARG A 167 -6.69 3.66 23.78
#